data_40cc563236b4b6a0efddf8e8f2bbc319
#
_entry.id   40cc563236b4b6a0efddf8e8f2bbc319
#
_cell.length_a   1.000
_cell.length_b   1.000
_cell.length_c   1.000
_cell.angle_alpha   90.00
_cell.angle_beta   90.00
_cell.angle_gamma   90.00
#
_symmetry.space_group_name_H-M   'P 1'
#
loop_
_entity.id
_entity.type
_entity.pdbx_description
1 polymer ?
#
loop_
_entity_poly.entity_id
_entity_poly.type
_entity_poly.pdbx_seq_one_letter_code
_entity_poly.pdbx_strand_id
1 'polypeptide(L)'
;YFVVTDRFVNGDESNDQRAQGGAHPSFDIPIAGPDGRSDNIGYLGGDFQGIVDHLDYIKDMGFGAVWITPIIDNPDQAFTGGTPATWGSMWTDQGKTGYHGYWGVNFYRLDEHLPSAGLDFAGFTAALHAKDVKVVLDIVANHGSPAFTMPAAQPQYGQIFDAGGTLVADQQNLPADRLDPANNPLHRFYNNKTEMVQLSDLNENNPAV
;
A
#
# COMPACT_ATOMS: atom_id res chain seq x y z
N TYR A 1 1.87 9.21 18.02
CA TYR A 1 2.02 7.75 17.87
C TYR A 1 1.98 7.39 16.40
N PHE A 2 3.09 6.89 15.84
CA PHE A 2 3.13 6.35 14.47
C PHE A 2 2.69 4.89 14.47
N VAL A 3 1.88 4.50 13.48
CA VAL A 3 1.39 3.15 13.35
C VAL A 3 1.42 2.71 11.87
N VAL A 4 1.99 1.54 11.61
CA VAL A 4 1.72 0.80 10.37
C VAL A 4 0.39 0.11 10.59
N THR A 5 -0.67 0.63 9.94
CA THR A 5 -2.06 0.28 10.26
C THR A 5 -2.28 -1.23 10.24
N ASP A 6 -1.87 -1.89 9.16
CA ASP A 6 -2.00 -3.35 8.99
C ASP A 6 -1.31 -4.17 10.11
N ARG A 7 -0.29 -3.61 10.76
CA ARG A 7 0.51 -4.30 11.80
C ARG A 7 0.07 -3.99 13.23
N PHE A 8 -0.95 -3.18 13.42
CA PHE A 8 -1.35 -2.76 14.75
C PHE A 8 -2.32 -3.77 15.38
N VAL A 9 -3.58 -3.73 15.03
CA VAL A 9 -4.61 -4.65 15.53
C VAL A 9 -5.63 -4.88 14.45
N ASN A 10 -5.98 -6.15 14.21
CA ASN A 10 -7.12 -6.55 13.40
C ASN A 10 -8.40 -6.38 14.25
N GLY A 11 -9.18 -5.36 13.96
CA GLY A 11 -10.43 -5.05 14.66
C GLY A 11 -11.66 -5.65 13.99
N ASP A 12 -11.56 -5.93 12.69
CA ASP A 12 -12.67 -6.49 11.90
C ASP A 12 -12.15 -7.53 10.89
N GLU A 13 -12.16 -8.79 11.24
CA GLU A 13 -11.71 -9.88 10.35
C GLU A 13 -12.50 -9.98 9.03
N SER A 14 -13.63 -9.29 8.90
CA SER A 14 -14.43 -9.33 7.67
C SER A 14 -13.82 -8.54 6.52
N ASN A 15 -12.89 -7.63 6.79
CA ASN A 15 -12.16 -6.83 5.80
C ASN A 15 -10.77 -7.40 5.44
N ASP A 16 -10.36 -8.53 6.02
CA ASP A 16 -9.05 -9.16 5.81
C ASP A 16 -8.75 -9.55 4.35
N GLN A 17 -9.76 -9.68 3.51
CA GLN A 17 -9.62 -10.11 2.10
C GLN A 17 -8.78 -11.39 1.94
N ARG A 18 -8.91 -12.35 2.85
CA ARG A 18 -8.07 -13.58 2.92
C ARG A 18 -7.99 -14.39 1.63
N ALA A 19 -8.98 -14.27 0.74
CA ALA A 19 -9.03 -14.95 -0.56
C ALA A 19 -8.49 -14.11 -1.71
N GLN A 20 -8.05 -12.85 -1.43
CA GLN A 20 -7.53 -11.93 -2.43
C GLN A 20 -6.20 -12.44 -3.03
N GLY A 21 -5.91 -11.99 -4.24
CA GLY A 21 -4.66 -12.28 -4.92
C GLY A 21 -4.66 -13.58 -5.76
N GLY A 22 -5.61 -14.48 -5.58
CA GLY A 22 -5.73 -15.68 -6.40
C GLY A 22 -4.49 -16.56 -6.37
N ALA A 23 -3.74 -16.65 -7.50
CA ALA A 23 -2.49 -17.42 -7.58
C ALA A 23 -1.32 -16.79 -6.79
N HIS A 24 -1.45 -15.53 -6.42
CA HIS A 24 -0.46 -14.75 -5.65
C HIS A 24 -1.12 -14.14 -4.43
N PRO A 25 -1.46 -14.97 -3.42
CA PRO A 25 -2.21 -14.53 -2.25
C PRO A 25 -1.49 -13.40 -1.52
N SER A 26 -2.26 -12.46 -0.96
CA SER A 26 -1.74 -11.26 -0.31
C SER A 26 -1.81 -11.31 1.23
N PHE A 27 -2.56 -12.24 1.80
CA PHE A 27 -2.78 -12.34 3.24
C PHE A 27 -1.92 -13.44 3.87
N ASP A 28 -1.31 -13.15 5.03
CA ASP A 28 -0.53 -14.07 5.87
C ASP A 28 0.57 -14.83 5.10
N ILE A 29 1.61 -14.11 4.71
CA ILE A 29 2.75 -14.66 3.96
C ILE A 29 3.98 -14.72 4.86
N PRO A 30 4.17 -15.81 5.63
CA PRO A 30 5.30 -15.93 6.55
C PRO A 30 6.60 -16.21 5.80
N ILE A 31 7.69 -15.60 6.28
CA ILE A 31 9.06 -15.91 5.88
C ILE A 31 9.87 -16.38 7.08
N ALA A 32 10.63 -17.46 6.88
CA ALA A 32 11.44 -18.01 7.94
C ALA A 32 12.67 -17.16 8.22
N GLY A 33 12.92 -16.92 9.50
CA GLY A 33 14.10 -16.27 10.02
C GLY A 33 15.00 -17.21 10.81
N PRO A 34 16.14 -16.70 11.37
CA PRO A 34 17.02 -17.47 12.21
C PRO A 34 16.37 -17.84 13.54
N ASP A 35 16.84 -18.91 14.17
CA ASP A 35 16.46 -19.36 15.52
C ASP A 35 14.93 -19.57 15.71
N GLY A 36 14.24 -20.02 14.65
CA GLY A 36 12.79 -20.26 14.68
C GLY A 36 11.94 -18.99 14.67
N ARG A 37 12.53 -17.82 14.43
CA ARG A 37 11.76 -16.58 14.19
C ARG A 37 11.10 -16.63 12.84
N SER A 38 10.05 -15.85 12.69
CA SER A 38 9.37 -15.60 11.42
C SER A 38 9.05 -14.12 11.30
N ASP A 39 8.96 -13.65 10.08
CA ASP A 39 8.38 -12.37 9.72
C ASP A 39 7.19 -12.61 8.79
N ASN A 40 6.43 -11.58 8.47
CA ASN A 40 5.31 -11.68 7.56
C ASN A 40 5.35 -10.53 6.55
N ILE A 41 5.26 -10.86 5.27
CA ILE A 41 5.33 -9.89 4.17
C ILE A 41 4.00 -9.68 3.44
N GLY A 42 2.96 -10.36 3.92
CA GLY A 42 1.56 -10.17 3.50
C GLY A 42 0.80 -9.24 4.44
N TYR A 43 -0.46 -9.00 4.13
CA TYR A 43 -1.40 -8.35 5.05
C TYR A 43 -1.63 -9.22 6.29
N LEU A 44 -1.87 -8.58 7.44
CA LEU A 44 -2.22 -9.21 8.71
C LEU A 44 -3.55 -8.71 9.29
N GLY A 45 -4.22 -7.79 8.59
CA GLY A 45 -5.57 -7.35 8.86
C GLY A 45 -5.71 -6.22 9.88
N GLY A 46 -4.62 -5.56 10.27
CA GLY A 46 -4.76 -4.34 11.08
C GLY A 46 -5.50 -3.25 10.31
N ASP A 47 -6.47 -2.60 10.96
CA ASP A 47 -7.46 -1.75 10.33
C ASP A 47 -7.85 -0.53 11.18
N PHE A 48 -8.80 0.28 10.69
CA PHE A 48 -9.30 1.45 11.42
C PHE A 48 -10.02 1.06 12.71
N GLN A 49 -10.75 -0.07 12.71
CA GLN A 49 -11.47 -0.54 13.88
C GLN A 49 -10.49 -0.90 15.00
N GLY A 50 -9.41 -1.61 14.67
CA GLY A 50 -8.37 -1.96 15.62
C GLY A 50 -7.71 -0.76 16.28
N ILE A 51 -7.49 0.34 15.53
CA ILE A 51 -6.98 1.60 16.09
C ILE A 51 -8.03 2.24 17.03
N VAL A 52 -9.30 2.30 16.60
CA VAL A 52 -10.38 2.91 17.40
C VAL A 52 -10.57 2.15 18.71
N ASP A 53 -10.57 0.83 18.69
CA ASP A 53 -10.76 -0.02 19.87
C ASP A 53 -9.61 0.10 20.88
N HIS A 54 -8.41 0.49 20.42
CA HIS A 54 -7.21 0.64 21.25
C HIS A 54 -6.80 2.10 21.48
N LEU A 55 -7.70 3.04 21.20
CA LEU A 55 -7.40 4.47 21.31
C LEU A 55 -7.08 4.90 22.75
N ASP A 56 -7.73 4.32 23.74
CA ASP A 56 -7.46 4.64 25.16
C ASP A 56 -6.03 4.19 25.55
N TYR A 57 -5.53 3.05 25.04
CA TYR A 57 -4.14 2.64 25.20
C TYR A 57 -3.15 3.68 24.64
N ILE A 58 -3.43 4.24 23.45
CA ILE A 58 -2.59 5.27 22.82
C ILE A 58 -2.60 6.56 23.67
N LYS A 59 -3.77 6.95 24.18
CA LYS A 59 -3.92 8.13 25.04
C LYS A 59 -3.23 7.97 26.40
N ASP A 60 -3.33 6.81 27.00
CA ASP A 60 -2.71 6.53 28.32
C ASP A 60 -1.17 6.61 28.24
N MET A 61 -0.59 6.38 27.06
CA MET A 61 0.82 6.66 26.79
C MET A 61 1.15 8.16 26.61
N GLY A 62 0.15 9.06 26.64
CA GLY A 62 0.32 10.50 26.53
C GLY A 62 0.33 11.06 25.11
N PHE A 63 -0.06 10.29 24.09
CA PHE A 63 -0.12 10.77 22.71
C PHE A 63 -1.44 11.49 22.42
N GLY A 64 -1.34 12.65 21.76
CA GLY A 64 -2.48 13.47 21.29
C GLY A 64 -2.72 13.39 19.78
N ALA A 65 -2.00 12.54 19.07
CA ALA A 65 -2.18 12.29 17.64
C ALA A 65 -1.77 10.86 17.27
N VAL A 66 -2.44 10.31 16.26
CA VAL A 66 -2.07 9.06 15.59
C VAL A 66 -1.65 9.39 14.16
N TRP A 67 -0.45 8.96 13.77
CA TRP A 67 0.05 9.03 12.40
C TRP A 67 -0.07 7.65 11.78
N ILE A 68 -0.93 7.52 10.78
CA ILE A 68 -1.19 6.27 10.06
C ILE A 68 -0.45 6.25 8.72
N THR A 69 -0.06 5.05 8.28
CA THR A 69 0.46 4.82 6.92
C THR A 69 -0.58 5.18 5.86
N PRO A 70 -0.18 5.39 4.57
CA PRO A 70 -1.09 5.77 3.52
C PRO A 70 -2.30 4.84 3.41
N ILE A 71 -3.45 5.41 3.07
CA ILE A 71 -4.75 4.74 3.06
C ILE A 71 -5.27 4.46 1.65
N ILE A 72 -4.49 4.79 0.63
CA ILE A 72 -4.86 4.62 -0.78
C ILE A 72 -4.82 3.15 -1.17
N ASP A 73 -5.59 2.80 -2.21
CA ASP A 73 -5.70 1.46 -2.77
C ASP A 73 -4.34 0.94 -3.28
N ASN A 74 -3.93 -0.25 -2.82
CA ASN A 74 -2.68 -0.94 -3.15
C ASN A 74 -2.98 -2.21 -3.97
N PRO A 75 -1.97 -2.85 -4.61
CA PRO A 75 -2.21 -4.06 -5.38
C PRO A 75 -2.79 -5.21 -4.57
N ASP A 76 -3.80 -5.88 -5.13
CA ASP A 76 -4.51 -7.02 -4.53
C ASP A 76 -3.68 -8.31 -4.43
N GLN A 77 -2.55 -8.38 -5.13
CA GLN A 77 -1.72 -9.57 -5.23
C GLN A 77 -0.36 -9.36 -4.56
N ALA A 78 0.27 -10.43 -4.13
CA ALA A 78 1.69 -10.39 -3.80
C ALA A 78 2.53 -10.17 -5.07
N PHE A 79 3.56 -9.32 -4.98
CA PHE A 79 4.41 -8.96 -6.11
C PHE A 79 5.23 -10.15 -6.63
N THR A 80 5.23 -10.37 -7.94
CA THR A 80 5.93 -11.52 -8.55
C THR A 80 7.29 -11.17 -9.14
N GLY A 81 7.62 -9.89 -9.22
CA GLY A 81 8.90 -9.41 -9.76
C GLY A 81 10.00 -9.32 -8.70
N GLY A 82 11.19 -9.01 -9.17
CA GLY A 82 12.34 -8.82 -8.31
C GLY A 82 12.97 -10.12 -7.81
N THR A 83 13.63 -10.02 -6.67
CA THR A 83 14.27 -11.15 -5.99
C THR A 83 13.39 -11.57 -4.81
N PRO A 84 13.28 -12.89 -4.52
CA PRO A 84 12.49 -13.38 -3.40
C PRO A 84 12.84 -12.68 -2.09
N ALA A 85 11.82 -12.25 -1.36
CA ALA A 85 11.99 -11.66 -0.05
C ALA A 85 12.58 -12.68 0.92
N THR A 86 13.54 -12.23 1.72
CA THR A 86 14.20 -13.04 2.76
C THR A 86 14.20 -12.27 4.07
N TRP A 87 14.34 -12.98 5.17
CA TRP A 87 14.43 -12.39 6.50
C TRP A 87 15.42 -11.22 6.54
N GLY A 88 14.93 -10.08 7.03
CA GLY A 88 15.75 -8.88 7.22
C GLY A 88 16.17 -8.16 5.93
N SER A 89 15.73 -8.60 4.75
CA SER A 89 16.05 -7.92 3.50
C SER A 89 15.05 -6.79 3.21
N MET A 90 15.58 -5.58 3.09
CA MET A 90 14.79 -4.42 2.66
C MET A 90 14.66 -4.31 1.13
N TRP A 91 15.60 -4.89 0.38
CA TRP A 91 15.77 -4.65 -1.06
C TRP A 91 15.21 -5.76 -1.96
N THR A 92 14.56 -6.75 -1.38
CA THR A 92 13.97 -7.88 -2.11
C THR A 92 12.46 -7.83 -1.95
N ASP A 93 11.74 -7.74 -3.07
CA ASP A 93 10.30 -7.42 -3.06
C ASP A 93 9.40 -8.57 -3.51
N GLN A 94 9.96 -9.62 -4.16
CA GLN A 94 9.14 -10.73 -4.61
C GLN A 94 8.46 -11.45 -3.43
N GLY A 95 7.14 -11.53 -3.50
CA GLY A 95 6.29 -12.09 -2.46
C GLY A 95 5.72 -11.04 -1.50
N LYS A 96 6.24 -9.81 -1.46
CA LYS A 96 5.68 -8.73 -0.64
C LYS A 96 4.35 -8.20 -1.19
N THR A 97 3.60 -7.57 -0.32
CA THR A 97 2.31 -6.91 -0.64
C THR A 97 2.33 -5.44 -0.25
N GLY A 98 1.29 -4.70 -0.64
CA GLY A 98 1.12 -3.29 -0.32
C GLY A 98 0.66 -2.99 1.11
N TYR A 99 0.70 -3.92 2.05
CA TYR A 99 0.20 -3.78 3.42
C TYR A 99 0.61 -2.49 4.16
N HIS A 100 1.73 -1.92 3.74
CA HIS A 100 2.28 -0.70 4.32
C HIS A 100 1.68 0.59 3.74
N GLY A 101 0.85 0.51 2.68
CA GLY A 101 0.19 1.64 2.03
C GLY A 101 1.02 2.43 1.02
N TYR A 102 2.31 2.08 0.81
CA TYR A 102 3.24 2.86 -0.02
C TYR A 102 3.29 2.44 -1.50
N TRP A 103 2.45 1.49 -1.94
CA TRP A 103 2.40 1.00 -3.32
C TRP A 103 1.09 1.39 -4.03
N GLY A 104 0.68 2.64 -3.87
CA GLY A 104 -0.59 3.12 -4.38
C GLY A 104 -0.79 2.91 -5.87
N VAL A 105 -2.00 2.44 -6.22
CA VAL A 105 -2.46 2.22 -7.60
C VAL A 105 -3.72 3.02 -7.92
N ASN A 106 -4.53 3.34 -6.91
CA ASN A 106 -5.66 4.24 -7.06
C ASN A 106 -5.69 5.26 -5.90
N PHE A 107 -5.30 6.49 -6.19
CA PHE A 107 -5.19 7.56 -5.20
C PHE A 107 -6.56 8.17 -4.80
N TYR A 108 -7.64 7.76 -5.44
CA TYR A 108 -9.02 8.19 -5.17
C TYR A 108 -9.83 7.17 -4.37
N ARG A 109 -9.27 5.99 -4.13
CA ARG A 109 -9.91 4.92 -3.39
C ARG A 109 -9.20 4.66 -2.07
N LEU A 110 -10.00 4.27 -1.09
CA LEU A 110 -9.52 3.71 0.16
C LEU A 110 -9.21 2.22 -0.06
N ASP A 111 -8.06 1.78 0.44
CA ASP A 111 -7.69 0.37 0.45
C ASP A 111 -8.74 -0.44 1.24
N GLU A 112 -9.23 -1.52 0.67
CA GLU A 112 -10.34 -2.30 1.20
C GLU A 112 -10.04 -3.05 2.51
N HIS A 113 -8.76 -3.15 2.88
CA HIS A 113 -8.33 -3.74 4.14
C HIS A 113 -8.50 -2.81 5.34
N LEU A 114 -8.77 -1.51 5.12
CA LEU A 114 -8.76 -0.51 6.18
C LEU A 114 -10.14 -0.20 6.77
N PRO A 115 -11.24 -0.03 5.96
CA PRO A 115 -12.55 0.31 6.47
C PRO A 115 -13.28 -0.92 6.98
N SER A 116 -14.16 -0.69 7.94
CA SER A 116 -15.14 -1.67 8.44
C SER A 116 -16.56 -1.23 8.16
N ALA A 117 -17.52 -2.12 8.35
CA ALA A 117 -18.93 -1.78 8.20
C ALA A 117 -19.32 -0.61 9.13
N GLY A 118 -19.65 0.55 8.55
CA GLY A 118 -19.98 1.77 9.29
C GLY A 118 -18.79 2.59 9.80
N LEU A 119 -17.56 2.21 9.46
CA LEU A 119 -16.34 2.92 9.82
C LEU A 119 -15.45 3.13 8.58
N ASP A 120 -15.78 4.12 7.78
CA ASP A 120 -14.90 4.65 6.73
C ASP A 120 -13.85 5.61 7.32
N PHE A 121 -13.03 6.24 6.46
CA PHE A 121 -12.01 7.19 6.93
C PHE A 121 -12.60 8.43 7.62
N ALA A 122 -13.79 8.89 7.22
CA ALA A 122 -14.46 10.00 7.89
C ALA A 122 -14.95 9.59 9.28
N GLY A 123 -15.54 8.41 9.41
CA GLY A 123 -15.94 7.82 10.68
C GLY A 123 -14.74 7.58 11.61
N PHE A 124 -13.65 7.03 11.09
CA PHE A 124 -12.39 6.85 11.81
C PHE A 124 -11.87 8.19 12.36
N THR A 125 -11.78 9.20 11.51
CA THR A 125 -11.32 10.54 11.91
C THR A 125 -12.23 11.14 12.99
N ALA A 126 -13.55 11.01 12.84
CA ALA A 126 -14.52 11.50 13.82
C ALA A 126 -14.38 10.77 15.17
N ALA A 127 -14.15 9.46 15.17
CA ALA A 127 -13.95 8.67 16.39
C ALA A 127 -12.70 9.12 17.17
N LEU A 128 -11.58 9.38 16.48
CA LEU A 128 -10.37 9.90 17.10
C LEU A 128 -10.57 11.31 17.66
N HIS A 129 -11.20 12.20 16.89
CA HIS A 129 -11.49 13.57 17.32
C HIS A 129 -12.44 13.60 18.54
N ALA A 130 -13.40 12.69 18.63
CA ALA A 130 -14.29 12.58 19.79
C ALA A 130 -13.53 12.24 21.10
N LYS A 131 -12.34 11.67 20.98
CA LYS A 131 -11.41 11.39 22.09
C LYS A 131 -10.30 12.43 22.21
N ASP A 132 -10.39 13.57 21.51
CA ASP A 132 -9.34 14.60 21.46
C ASP A 132 -7.98 14.10 20.96
N VAL A 133 -8.00 13.19 19.99
CA VAL A 133 -6.81 12.66 19.31
C VAL A 133 -6.85 13.09 17.84
N LYS A 134 -5.78 13.68 17.34
CA LYS A 134 -5.66 14.10 15.93
C LYS A 134 -5.23 12.94 15.05
N VAL A 135 -5.62 12.99 13.77
CA VAL A 135 -5.13 12.09 12.72
C VAL A 135 -4.07 12.83 11.90
N VAL A 136 -2.91 12.20 11.73
CA VAL A 136 -1.89 12.60 10.76
C VAL A 136 -1.88 11.54 9.67
N LEU A 137 -2.29 11.92 8.47
CA LEU A 137 -2.32 11.04 7.31
C LEU A 137 -0.98 11.11 6.58
N ASP A 138 -0.33 9.97 6.39
CA ASP A 138 0.82 9.84 5.50
C ASP A 138 0.35 9.79 4.03
N ILE A 139 1.08 10.46 3.15
CA ILE A 139 0.79 10.48 1.72
C ILE A 139 2.05 10.23 0.91
N VAL A 140 1.90 9.55 -0.23
CA VAL A 140 2.98 9.32 -1.18
C VAL A 140 2.63 9.98 -2.51
N ALA A 141 3.38 11.03 -2.86
CA ALA A 141 3.26 11.71 -4.14
C ALA A 141 4.40 11.39 -5.11
N ASN A 142 5.43 10.64 -4.64
CA ASN A 142 6.64 10.38 -5.40
C ASN A 142 6.52 9.19 -6.36
N HIS A 143 5.85 8.12 -5.96
CA HIS A 143 5.81 6.86 -6.71
C HIS A 143 4.51 6.10 -6.51
N GLY A 144 4.25 5.15 -7.42
CA GLY A 144 3.21 4.14 -7.30
C GLY A 144 3.76 2.78 -6.86
N SER A 145 3.16 1.72 -7.38
CA SER A 145 3.57 0.34 -7.08
C SER A 145 4.82 -0.09 -7.85
N PRO A 146 5.50 -1.20 -7.47
CA PRO A 146 6.57 -1.79 -8.24
C PRO A 146 6.15 -2.10 -9.69
N ALA A 147 7.08 -1.93 -10.64
CA ALA A 147 6.78 -2.04 -12.07
C ALA A 147 7.66 -3.01 -12.85
N PHE A 148 8.79 -3.46 -12.28
CA PHE A 148 9.85 -4.10 -13.07
C PHE A 148 10.09 -5.56 -12.70
N THR A 149 10.70 -6.28 -13.65
CA THR A 149 11.22 -7.66 -13.50
C THR A 149 10.17 -8.71 -13.15
N MET A 150 8.90 -8.43 -13.44
CA MET A 150 7.85 -9.45 -13.31
C MET A 150 7.98 -10.48 -14.43
N PRO A 151 7.80 -11.79 -14.14
CA PRO A 151 7.91 -12.84 -15.16
C PRO A 151 6.79 -12.76 -16.22
N ALA A 152 5.66 -12.15 -15.87
CA ALA A 152 4.53 -11.83 -16.76
C ALA A 152 3.86 -10.54 -16.29
N ALA A 153 3.00 -9.97 -17.12
CA ALA A 153 2.15 -8.84 -16.72
C ALA A 153 1.33 -9.25 -15.48
N GLN A 154 1.34 -8.37 -14.47
CA GLN A 154 0.64 -8.58 -13.21
C GLN A 154 -0.27 -7.38 -12.96
N PRO A 155 -1.61 -7.57 -12.82
CA PRO A 155 -2.55 -6.47 -12.64
C PRO A 155 -2.14 -5.53 -11.50
N GLN A 156 -2.41 -4.24 -11.67
CA GLN A 156 -2.17 -3.13 -10.73
C GLN A 156 -0.69 -2.76 -10.54
N TYR A 157 0.25 -3.69 -10.70
CA TYR A 157 1.68 -3.38 -10.57
C TYR A 157 2.20 -2.50 -11.71
N GLY A 158 2.81 -1.36 -11.35
CA GLY A 158 3.25 -0.34 -12.31
C GLY A 158 2.10 0.36 -13.03
N GLN A 159 0.88 0.29 -12.50
CA GLN A 159 -0.33 0.85 -13.08
C GLN A 159 -0.97 1.89 -12.16
N ILE A 160 -1.65 2.89 -12.73
CA ILE A 160 -2.44 3.89 -12.00
C ILE A 160 -3.85 3.92 -12.59
N PHE A 161 -4.83 4.00 -11.69
CA PHE A 161 -6.24 4.07 -12.05
C PHE A 161 -6.86 5.38 -11.55
N ASP A 162 -7.85 5.90 -12.31
CA ASP A 162 -8.62 7.07 -11.93
C ASP A 162 -9.73 6.73 -10.91
N ALA A 163 -10.48 7.75 -10.48
CA ALA A 163 -11.60 7.60 -9.56
C ALA A 163 -12.69 6.63 -10.05
N GLY A 164 -12.82 6.46 -11.36
CA GLY A 164 -13.76 5.53 -12.00
C GLY A 164 -13.22 4.11 -12.12
N GLY A 165 -11.95 3.88 -11.77
CA GLY A 165 -11.27 2.60 -11.95
C GLY A 165 -10.79 2.37 -13.40
N THR A 166 -10.66 3.44 -14.20
CA THR A 166 -10.09 3.36 -15.55
C THR A 166 -8.58 3.42 -15.48
N LEU A 167 -7.87 2.56 -16.21
CA LEU A 167 -6.43 2.60 -16.33
C LEU A 167 -5.98 3.90 -17.02
N VAL A 168 -5.19 4.71 -16.33
CA VAL A 168 -4.67 5.99 -16.85
C VAL A 168 -3.15 6.01 -17.01
N ALA A 169 -2.45 5.07 -16.37
CA ALA A 169 -1.01 4.92 -16.54
C ALA A 169 -0.57 3.46 -16.44
N ASP A 170 0.41 3.05 -17.26
CA ASP A 170 0.96 1.70 -17.29
C ASP A 170 2.46 1.72 -17.60
N GLN A 171 3.26 1.17 -16.69
CA GLN A 171 4.71 1.04 -16.81
C GLN A 171 5.18 -0.41 -16.62
N GLN A 172 4.30 -1.38 -16.68
CA GLN A 172 4.64 -2.78 -16.39
C GLN A 172 5.80 -3.29 -17.23
N ASN A 173 6.87 -3.76 -16.55
CA ASN A 173 8.09 -4.29 -17.17
C ASN A 173 8.76 -3.35 -18.19
N LEU A 174 8.46 -2.05 -18.12
CA LEU A 174 9.04 -1.05 -19.01
C LEU A 174 10.03 -0.18 -18.23
N PRO A 175 11.34 -0.27 -18.54
CA PRO A 175 12.32 0.62 -17.95
C PRO A 175 12.00 2.10 -18.22
N ALA A 176 12.29 2.97 -17.25
CA ALA A 176 11.95 4.38 -17.31
C ALA A 176 12.50 5.11 -18.55
N ASP A 177 13.69 4.69 -19.03
CA ASP A 177 14.34 5.22 -20.23
C ASP A 177 13.65 4.82 -21.55
N ARG A 178 12.67 3.91 -21.49
CA ARG A 178 11.85 3.47 -22.63
C ARG A 178 10.43 4.01 -22.60
N LEU A 179 10.10 4.84 -21.63
CA LEU A 179 8.81 5.55 -21.61
C LEU A 179 8.71 6.48 -22.82
N ASP A 180 7.58 6.46 -23.50
CA ASP A 180 7.27 7.29 -24.68
C ASP A 180 5.99 8.09 -24.45
N PRO A 181 6.02 9.15 -23.63
CA PRO A 181 4.84 9.96 -23.33
C PRO A 181 4.32 10.76 -24.53
N ALA A 182 5.11 10.89 -25.60
CA ALA A 182 4.69 11.57 -26.82
C ALA A 182 3.72 10.74 -27.66
N ASN A 183 3.94 9.42 -27.72
CA ASN A 183 3.14 8.50 -28.55
C ASN A 183 2.22 7.59 -27.72
N ASN A 184 2.54 7.35 -26.44
CA ASN A 184 1.72 6.54 -25.54
C ASN A 184 1.15 7.37 -24.37
N PRO A 185 -0.16 7.66 -24.34
CA PRO A 185 -0.77 8.42 -23.26
C PRO A 185 -0.57 7.80 -21.85
N LEU A 186 -0.50 6.46 -21.75
CA LEU A 186 -0.33 5.74 -20.49
C LEU A 186 1.07 5.95 -19.86
N HIS A 187 2.02 6.49 -20.62
CA HIS A 187 3.36 6.79 -20.09
C HIS A 187 3.49 8.19 -19.48
N ARG A 188 2.48 9.05 -19.62
CA ARG A 188 2.57 10.48 -19.26
C ARG A 188 2.65 10.74 -17.77
N PHE A 189 2.20 9.81 -16.96
CA PHE A 189 2.20 9.93 -15.50
C PHE A 189 3.57 9.66 -14.87
N TYR A 190 4.51 9.07 -15.62
CA TYR A 190 5.79 8.62 -15.07
C TYR A 190 6.95 9.51 -15.50
N ASN A 191 7.95 9.58 -14.63
CA ASN A 191 9.25 10.13 -14.96
C ASN A 191 10.04 9.17 -15.85
N ASN A 192 10.91 9.75 -16.70
CA ASN A 192 11.87 8.98 -17.50
C ASN A 192 13.14 8.58 -16.73
N LYS A 193 13.12 8.72 -15.41
CA LYS A 193 14.18 8.32 -14.49
C LYS A 193 13.54 7.57 -13.32
N THR A 194 14.20 6.54 -12.85
CA THR A 194 13.79 5.80 -11.65
C THR A 194 14.69 6.22 -10.51
N GLU A 195 14.12 6.80 -9.46
CA GLU A 195 14.84 7.22 -8.27
C GLU A 195 14.89 6.11 -7.23
N MET A 196 13.85 5.29 -7.16
CA MET A 196 13.75 4.14 -6.26
C MET A 196 13.71 2.83 -7.06
N VAL A 197 14.49 1.85 -6.63
CA VAL A 197 14.60 0.56 -7.29
C VAL A 197 13.21 -0.12 -7.38
N GLN A 198 12.82 -0.48 -8.61
CA GLN A 198 11.60 -1.21 -8.97
C GLN A 198 10.27 -0.44 -8.84
N LEU A 199 10.20 0.72 -8.22
CA LEU A 199 8.98 1.50 -8.14
C LEU A 199 8.73 2.31 -9.43
N SER A 200 7.47 2.50 -9.77
CA SER A 200 7.05 3.43 -10.81
C SER A 200 7.11 4.86 -10.27
N ASP A 201 7.99 5.67 -10.85
CA ASP A 201 8.26 7.03 -10.39
C ASP A 201 7.32 8.03 -11.07
N LEU A 202 6.58 8.81 -10.26
CA LEU A 202 5.56 9.72 -10.77
C LEU A 202 6.18 11.02 -11.28
N ASN A 203 5.61 11.60 -12.33
CA ASN A 203 6.04 12.85 -12.91
C ASN A 203 5.30 14.04 -12.27
N GLU A 204 5.86 14.59 -11.21
CA GLU A 204 5.29 15.70 -10.45
C GLU A 204 5.18 17.01 -11.27
N ASN A 205 5.86 17.08 -12.43
CA ASN A 205 5.71 18.21 -13.35
C ASN A 205 4.51 18.07 -14.29
N ASN A 206 3.84 16.93 -14.29
CA ASN A 206 2.60 16.73 -15.02
C ASN A 206 1.40 17.22 -14.16
N PRO A 207 0.62 18.22 -14.62
CA PRO A 207 -0.50 18.76 -13.85
C PRO A 207 -1.65 17.74 -13.63
N ALA A 208 -1.58 16.56 -14.25
CA ALA A 208 -2.55 15.48 -14.05
C ALA A 208 -2.10 14.46 -12.99
N VAL A 209 -0.89 14.56 -12.45
CA VAL A 209 -0.36 13.85 -11.28
C VAL A 209 -0.54 14.71 -10.05
#